data_2afb857bd4614ff506c841ae68a9d366
#
_entry.id   2afb857bd4614ff506c841ae68a9d366
#
_cell.length_a   1.000
_cell.length_b   1.000
_cell.length_c   1.000
_cell.angle_alpha   90.00
_cell.angle_beta   90.00
_cell.angle_gamma   90.00
#
_symmetry.space_group_name_H-M   'P 1'
#
loop_
_entity.id
_entity.type
_entity.pdbx_description
1 polymer ?
#
loop_
_entity_poly.entity_id
_entity_poly.type
_entity_poly.pdbx_seq_one_letter_code
_entity_poly.pdbx_strand_id
1 'polypeptide(L)'
;MSERRQSLRSPSPEHHFVLLRHGQSQWNLENRFTGWTDIPLTEKGRLEASQAARLLLHAGYGFDIAYTSLLQRAHETLQIVLAEMGLETIPVVQLWELNERHYGALQGLNKAETALQLGEPLVMSWRRSYAVRPPALELDDPRHPRFDPLYAALAPESLPATESLQDTEARLLPCWQRVILPAILSAQRVLLVAHSNSLRALVRYLDHIPEQEVPALNIPTGLPLVYEIDSRGRPARF
;
A
#
# COMPACT_ATOMS: atom_id res chain seq x y z
N MET A 1 -39.38 -22.20 37.44
CA MET A 1 -38.92 -20.99 36.74
C MET A 1 -37.43 -21.11 36.57
N SER A 2 -36.98 -21.48 35.37
CA SER A 2 -35.59 -21.74 35.06
C SER A 2 -35.05 -20.52 34.25
N GLU A 3 -34.26 -19.70 34.92
CA GLU A 3 -33.55 -18.57 34.27
C GLU A 3 -32.46 -19.12 33.35
N ARG A 4 -32.66 -18.99 32.06
CA ARG A 4 -31.59 -19.18 31.05
C ARG A 4 -30.58 -18.07 31.25
N ARG A 5 -29.44 -18.39 31.86
CA ARG A 5 -28.26 -17.55 31.80
C ARG A 5 -27.81 -17.49 30.32
N GLN A 6 -28.09 -16.38 29.65
CA GLN A 6 -27.42 -16.02 28.42
C GLN A 6 -25.93 -15.83 28.74
N SER A 7 -25.11 -16.78 28.32
CA SER A 7 -23.67 -16.63 28.29
C SER A 7 -23.34 -15.49 27.33
N LEU A 8 -23.01 -14.32 27.88
CA LEU A 8 -22.34 -13.24 27.16
C LEU A 8 -21.00 -13.83 26.70
N ARG A 9 -20.91 -14.20 25.43
CA ARG A 9 -19.61 -14.51 24.80
C ARG A 9 -18.75 -13.27 24.94
N SER A 10 -17.63 -13.39 25.65
CA SER A 10 -16.57 -12.39 25.60
C SER A 10 -16.24 -12.10 24.13
N PRO A 11 -16.13 -10.84 23.71
CA PRO A 11 -15.70 -10.54 22.34
C PRO A 11 -14.36 -11.26 22.09
N SER A 12 -14.27 -11.95 20.96
CA SER A 12 -13.00 -12.52 20.51
C SER A 12 -11.97 -11.40 20.47
N PRO A 13 -10.70 -11.62 20.84
CA PRO A 13 -9.69 -10.58 20.75
C PRO A 13 -9.66 -10.04 19.32
N GLU A 14 -9.95 -8.77 19.18
CA GLU A 14 -9.88 -8.07 17.91
C GLU A 14 -8.42 -7.76 17.63
N HIS A 15 -7.96 -8.14 16.46
CA HIS A 15 -6.60 -7.86 16.01
C HIS A 15 -6.62 -6.55 15.20
N HIS A 16 -5.76 -5.60 15.58
CA HIS A 16 -5.67 -4.32 14.91
C HIS A 16 -4.41 -4.23 14.06
N PHE A 17 -4.53 -3.62 12.90
CA PHE A 17 -3.39 -3.20 12.10
C PHE A 17 -3.68 -1.88 11.41
N VAL A 18 -2.62 -1.16 11.04
CA VAL A 18 -2.74 0.16 10.42
C VAL A 18 -2.10 0.12 9.03
N LEU A 19 -2.84 0.63 8.06
CA LEU A 19 -2.37 0.92 6.71
C LEU A 19 -2.06 2.42 6.61
N LEU A 20 -0.91 2.76 6.04
CA LEU A 20 -0.51 4.14 5.82
C LEU A 20 0.07 4.28 4.41
N ARG A 21 -0.49 5.18 3.61
CA ARG A 21 0.13 5.58 2.36
C ARG A 21 1.27 6.55 2.64
N HIS A 22 2.41 6.34 1.96
CA HIS A 22 3.55 7.26 2.02
C HIS A 22 3.13 8.72 1.80
N GLY A 23 3.88 9.66 2.39
CA GLY A 23 3.71 11.08 2.20
C GLY A 23 3.93 11.52 0.74
N GLN A 24 3.62 12.78 0.43
CA GLN A 24 3.78 13.32 -0.92
C GLN A 24 5.23 13.13 -1.42
N SER A 25 5.39 12.47 -2.57
CA SER A 25 6.67 12.37 -3.28
C SER A 25 6.85 13.51 -4.28
N GLN A 26 8.09 13.70 -4.75
CA GLN A 26 8.41 14.71 -5.77
C GLN A 26 7.53 14.55 -7.03
N TRP A 27 7.35 13.31 -7.52
CA TRP A 27 6.50 13.08 -8.69
C TRP A 27 4.99 13.14 -8.41
N ASN A 28 4.56 13.02 -7.14
CA ASN A 28 3.18 13.40 -6.79
C ASN A 28 2.96 14.91 -6.95
N LEU A 29 3.93 15.73 -6.49
CA LEU A 29 3.90 17.19 -6.63
C LEU A 29 3.92 17.60 -8.11
N GLU A 30 4.76 16.96 -8.93
CA GLU A 30 4.88 17.21 -10.38
C GLU A 30 3.75 16.59 -11.21
N ASN A 31 2.81 15.89 -10.60
CA ASN A 31 1.72 15.18 -11.28
C ASN A 31 2.19 14.15 -12.31
N ARG A 32 3.26 13.39 -12.01
CA ARG A 32 3.80 12.35 -12.89
C ARG A 32 3.37 10.95 -12.49
N PHE A 33 3.37 10.03 -13.47
CA PHE A 33 3.25 8.60 -13.20
C PHE A 33 4.53 8.08 -12.56
N THR A 34 4.46 7.55 -11.33
CA THR A 34 5.66 7.15 -10.58
C THR A 34 5.99 5.66 -10.76
N GLY A 35 5.06 4.77 -10.47
CA GLY A 35 5.29 3.34 -10.53
C GLY A 35 6.46 2.89 -9.64
N TRP A 36 7.34 2.08 -10.20
CA TRP A 36 8.52 1.53 -9.51
C TRP A 36 9.74 2.45 -9.57
N THR A 37 9.65 3.59 -10.24
CA THR A 37 10.72 4.59 -10.18
C THR A 37 10.90 5.07 -8.75
N ASP A 38 12.14 5.06 -8.28
CA ASP A 38 12.45 5.36 -6.89
C ASP A 38 12.65 6.88 -6.67
N ILE A 39 11.59 7.55 -6.24
CA ILE A 39 11.46 9.00 -6.10
C ILE A 39 11.33 9.38 -4.62
N PRO A 40 12.09 10.39 -4.12
CA PRO A 40 12.06 10.82 -2.72
C PRO A 40 10.76 11.53 -2.33
N LEU A 41 10.55 11.67 -1.01
CA LEU A 41 9.53 12.54 -0.45
C LEU A 41 9.85 14.02 -0.71
N THR A 42 8.79 14.83 -0.76
CA THR A 42 8.90 16.28 -0.61
C THR A 42 8.97 16.65 0.88
N GLU A 43 9.32 17.90 1.20
CA GLU A 43 9.23 18.41 2.56
C GLU A 43 7.81 18.27 3.11
N LYS A 44 6.80 18.56 2.31
CA LYS A 44 5.40 18.33 2.67
C LYS A 44 5.13 16.84 2.99
N GLY A 45 5.70 15.93 2.20
CA GLY A 45 5.54 14.49 2.44
C GLY A 45 6.15 14.04 3.77
N ARG A 46 7.28 14.63 4.19
CA ARG A 46 7.89 14.40 5.52
C ARG A 46 6.99 14.92 6.63
N LEU A 47 6.42 16.11 6.46
CA LEU A 47 5.46 16.67 7.41
C LEU A 47 4.19 15.81 7.51
N GLU A 48 3.68 15.29 6.40
CA GLU A 48 2.54 14.36 6.38
C GLU A 48 2.87 13.08 7.18
N ALA A 49 4.08 12.54 7.07
CA ALA A 49 4.53 11.38 7.86
C ALA A 49 4.59 11.69 9.36
N SER A 50 5.17 12.83 9.76
CA SER A 50 5.18 13.28 11.17
C SER A 50 3.76 13.50 11.71
N GLN A 51 2.86 14.06 10.92
CA GLN A 51 1.46 14.24 11.31
C GLN A 51 0.75 12.90 11.51
N ALA A 52 0.97 11.91 10.61
CA ALA A 52 0.45 10.56 10.76
C ALA A 52 0.91 9.91 12.08
N ALA A 53 2.20 10.05 12.42
CA ALA A 53 2.73 9.55 13.68
C ALA A 53 2.05 10.16 14.91
N ARG A 54 1.85 11.49 14.91
CA ARG A 54 1.17 12.19 16.00
C ARG A 54 -0.29 11.78 16.16
N LEU A 55 -1.00 11.57 15.04
CA LEU A 55 -2.38 11.03 15.06
C LEU A 55 -2.41 9.65 15.70
N LEU A 56 -1.49 8.77 15.33
CA LEU A 56 -1.39 7.41 15.89
C LEU A 56 -1.05 7.45 17.39
N LEU A 57 -0.09 8.27 17.80
CA LEU A 57 0.26 8.45 19.22
C LEU A 57 -0.92 8.97 20.03
N HIS A 58 -1.60 10.00 19.54
CA HIS A 58 -2.75 10.60 20.23
C HIS A 58 -3.89 9.60 20.38
N ALA A 59 -4.08 8.72 19.39
CA ALA A 59 -5.07 7.66 19.43
C ALA A 59 -4.63 6.41 20.22
N GLY A 60 -3.42 6.42 20.81
CA GLY A 60 -2.91 5.34 21.67
C GLY A 60 -2.40 4.12 20.91
N TYR A 61 -2.14 4.22 19.60
CA TYR A 61 -1.57 3.12 18.82
C TYR A 61 -0.08 2.92 19.11
N GLY A 62 0.33 1.66 19.11
CA GLY A 62 1.73 1.23 19.16
C GLY A 62 1.92 0.02 18.25
N PHE A 63 3.17 -0.26 17.87
CA PHE A 63 3.48 -1.32 16.90
C PHE A 63 4.59 -2.22 17.41
N ASP A 64 4.54 -3.50 17.03
CA ASP A 64 5.53 -4.51 17.37
C ASP A 64 6.38 -4.89 16.15
N ILE A 65 5.85 -4.67 14.95
CA ILE A 65 6.50 -4.91 13.67
C ILE A 65 5.94 -3.96 12.60
N ALA A 66 6.77 -3.59 11.64
CA ALA A 66 6.36 -2.82 10.49
C ALA A 66 6.74 -3.48 9.17
N TYR A 67 5.86 -3.33 8.17
CA TYR A 67 6.09 -3.77 6.80
C TYR A 67 6.08 -2.57 5.85
N THR A 68 6.99 -2.57 4.88
CA THR A 68 7.04 -1.53 3.86
C THR A 68 7.52 -2.07 2.51
N SER A 69 7.44 -1.26 1.47
CA SER A 69 7.96 -1.60 0.15
C SER A 69 9.48 -1.36 0.06
N LEU A 70 10.07 -1.73 -1.08
CA LEU A 70 11.48 -1.43 -1.37
C LEU A 70 11.71 0.04 -1.77
N LEU A 71 10.65 0.80 -2.09
CA LEU A 71 10.77 2.15 -2.61
C LEU A 71 10.97 3.18 -1.50
N GLN A 72 11.98 4.05 -1.68
CA GLN A 72 12.45 4.98 -0.64
C GLN A 72 11.34 5.85 -0.02
N ARG A 73 10.37 6.34 -0.81
CA ARG A 73 9.28 7.18 -0.29
C ARG A 73 8.41 6.51 0.77
N ALA A 74 8.20 5.18 0.65
CA ALA A 74 7.46 4.43 1.68
C ALA A 74 8.36 4.12 2.88
N HIS A 75 9.61 3.74 2.63
CA HIS A 75 10.59 3.48 3.67
C HIS A 75 10.91 4.75 4.49
N GLU A 76 11.15 5.89 3.84
CA GLU A 76 11.38 7.18 4.52
C GLU A 76 10.16 7.61 5.33
N THR A 77 8.93 7.44 4.80
CA THR A 77 7.70 7.69 5.56
C THR A 77 7.66 6.83 6.82
N LEU A 78 7.94 5.52 6.70
CA LEU A 78 7.98 4.62 7.84
C LEU A 78 9.02 5.04 8.87
N GLN A 79 10.25 5.36 8.46
CA GLN A 79 11.31 5.80 9.35
C GLN A 79 10.91 7.04 10.16
N ILE A 80 10.30 8.04 9.52
CA ILE A 80 9.82 9.25 10.20
C ILE A 80 8.74 8.88 11.22
N VAL A 81 7.78 8.03 10.84
CA VAL A 81 6.71 7.58 11.75
C VAL A 81 7.28 6.85 12.96
N LEU A 82 8.19 5.90 12.77
CA LEU A 82 8.79 5.15 13.87
C LEU A 82 9.63 6.04 14.78
N ALA A 83 10.41 6.97 14.23
CA ALA A 83 11.20 7.92 15.01
C ALA A 83 10.32 8.85 15.89
N GLU A 84 9.28 9.44 15.31
CA GLU A 84 8.35 10.30 16.07
C GLU A 84 7.58 9.51 17.16
N MET A 85 7.39 8.20 16.97
CA MET A 85 6.70 7.33 17.93
C MET A 85 7.66 6.69 18.96
N GLY A 86 8.99 6.87 18.84
CA GLY A 86 9.99 6.21 19.70
C GLY A 86 10.04 4.70 19.49
N LEU A 87 9.81 4.24 18.27
CA LEU A 87 9.72 2.83 17.89
C LEU A 87 10.81 2.39 16.89
N GLU A 88 11.97 3.06 16.84
CA GLU A 88 13.05 2.81 15.87
C GLU A 88 13.66 1.41 15.99
N THR A 89 13.42 0.72 17.09
CA THR A 89 14.00 -0.60 17.37
C THR A 89 13.10 -1.78 16.99
N ILE A 90 11.86 -1.54 16.59
CA ILE A 90 11.00 -2.66 16.16
C ILE A 90 11.48 -3.24 14.82
N PRO A 91 11.23 -4.55 14.56
CA PRO A 91 11.54 -5.14 13.27
C PRO A 91 10.84 -4.43 12.12
N VAL A 92 11.59 -4.14 11.05
CA VAL A 92 11.07 -3.61 9.79
C VAL A 92 11.36 -4.60 8.68
N VAL A 93 10.30 -5.04 7.99
CA VAL A 93 10.41 -5.99 6.88
C VAL A 93 10.06 -5.28 5.58
N GLN A 94 11.01 -5.27 4.64
CA GLN A 94 10.80 -4.73 3.29
C GLN A 94 10.34 -5.85 2.35
N LEU A 95 9.26 -5.61 1.62
CA LEU A 95 8.61 -6.57 0.74
C LEU A 95 8.35 -5.90 -0.62
N TRP A 96 8.92 -6.45 -1.70
CA TRP A 96 8.70 -5.92 -3.05
C TRP A 96 7.24 -6.02 -3.48
N GLU A 97 6.51 -6.98 -2.93
CA GLU A 97 5.08 -7.16 -3.17
C GLU A 97 4.24 -5.97 -2.69
N LEU A 98 4.80 -5.14 -1.82
CA LEU A 98 4.18 -3.88 -1.38
C LEU A 98 4.53 -2.68 -2.27
N ASN A 99 5.38 -2.84 -3.29
CA ASN A 99 5.69 -1.77 -4.24
C ASN A 99 4.43 -1.19 -4.88
N GLU A 100 4.54 0.06 -5.36
CA GLU A 100 3.49 0.69 -6.16
C GLU A 100 3.19 -0.13 -7.44
N ARG A 101 2.02 0.02 -8.01
CA ARG A 101 1.69 -0.55 -9.32
C ARG A 101 2.66 -0.03 -10.38
N HIS A 102 3.18 -0.93 -11.22
CA HIS A 102 4.08 -0.58 -12.29
C HIS A 102 3.30 0.06 -13.45
N TYR A 103 3.60 1.32 -13.76
CA TYR A 103 2.88 2.07 -14.79
C TYR A 103 3.42 1.87 -16.22
N GLY A 104 4.34 0.94 -16.42
CA GLY A 104 4.89 0.63 -17.74
C GLY A 104 5.55 1.84 -18.39
N ALA A 105 5.31 2.01 -19.68
CA ALA A 105 5.87 3.10 -20.48
C ALA A 105 5.40 4.50 -20.03
N LEU A 106 4.34 4.60 -19.22
CA LEU A 106 3.87 5.89 -18.70
C LEU A 106 4.75 6.45 -17.58
N GLN A 107 5.65 5.64 -16.96
CA GLN A 107 6.52 6.10 -15.86
C GLN A 107 7.33 7.33 -16.29
N GLY A 108 7.28 8.41 -15.48
CA GLY A 108 7.92 9.70 -15.74
C GLY A 108 7.09 10.71 -16.53
N LEU A 109 6.05 10.27 -17.24
CA LEU A 109 5.18 11.19 -17.98
C LEU A 109 4.29 12.00 -17.04
N ASN A 110 4.02 13.28 -17.40
CA ASN A 110 3.04 14.10 -16.70
C ASN A 110 1.63 13.63 -17.03
N LYS A 111 0.78 13.43 -16.01
CA LYS A 111 -0.57 12.88 -16.18
C LYS A 111 -1.50 13.79 -16.96
N ALA A 112 -1.39 15.11 -16.76
CA ALA A 112 -2.24 16.08 -17.46
C ALA A 112 -1.84 16.19 -18.94
N GLU A 113 -0.54 16.30 -19.24
CA GLU A 113 -0.02 16.33 -20.61
C GLU A 113 -0.37 15.04 -21.36
N THR A 114 -0.22 13.88 -20.71
CA THR A 114 -0.60 12.59 -21.31
C THR A 114 -2.11 12.52 -21.59
N ALA A 115 -2.95 13.08 -20.71
CA ALA A 115 -4.39 13.14 -20.93
C ALA A 115 -4.77 14.08 -22.10
N LEU A 116 -4.05 15.18 -22.27
CA LEU A 116 -4.23 16.08 -23.41
C LEU A 116 -3.85 15.42 -24.75
N GLN A 117 -2.79 14.60 -24.74
CA GLN A 117 -2.29 13.95 -25.96
C GLN A 117 -3.09 12.70 -26.35
N LEU A 118 -3.46 11.86 -25.37
CA LEU A 118 -4.05 10.53 -25.61
C LEU A 118 -5.54 10.46 -25.27
N GLY A 119 -6.10 11.52 -24.70
CA GLY A 119 -7.48 11.59 -24.25
C GLY A 119 -7.65 11.20 -22.78
N GLU A 120 -8.39 12.02 -22.04
CA GLU A 120 -8.63 11.82 -20.60
C GLU A 120 -9.31 10.47 -20.26
N PRO A 121 -10.33 9.98 -21.03
CA PRO A 121 -10.97 8.69 -20.71
C PRO A 121 -9.99 7.53 -20.73
N LEU A 122 -9.05 7.50 -21.68
CA LEU A 122 -8.05 6.44 -21.78
C LEU A 122 -7.06 6.51 -20.60
N VAL A 123 -6.55 7.70 -20.30
CA VAL A 123 -5.62 7.90 -19.16
C VAL A 123 -6.32 7.59 -17.84
N MET A 124 -7.59 7.95 -17.68
CA MET A 124 -8.36 7.59 -16.49
C MET A 124 -8.59 6.09 -16.38
N SER A 125 -8.81 5.37 -17.49
CA SER A 125 -8.92 3.91 -17.47
C SER A 125 -7.63 3.26 -16.96
N TRP A 126 -6.46 3.70 -17.42
CA TRP A 126 -5.15 3.22 -16.92
C TRP A 126 -4.92 3.56 -15.44
N ARG A 127 -5.41 4.70 -14.98
CA ARG A 127 -5.20 5.16 -13.61
C ARG A 127 -6.12 4.52 -12.59
N ARG A 128 -7.37 4.24 -12.97
CA ARG A 128 -8.44 3.97 -12.01
C ARG A 128 -9.09 2.60 -12.16
N SER A 129 -9.12 1.99 -13.37
CA SER A 129 -9.73 0.69 -13.56
C SER A 129 -9.02 -0.43 -12.80
N TYR A 130 -9.73 -1.52 -12.61
CA TYR A 130 -9.19 -2.71 -11.95
C TYR A 130 -8.29 -3.53 -12.90
N ALA A 131 -8.77 -3.84 -14.12
CA ALA A 131 -8.13 -4.82 -15.01
C ALA A 131 -7.32 -4.20 -16.17
N VAL A 132 -7.46 -2.87 -16.45
CA VAL A 132 -6.78 -2.27 -17.60
C VAL A 132 -5.32 -1.96 -17.28
N ARG A 133 -4.41 -2.54 -18.08
CA ARG A 133 -2.96 -2.27 -17.99
C ARG A 133 -2.59 -1.02 -18.78
N PRO A 134 -1.69 -0.17 -18.26
CA PRO A 134 -0.98 0.82 -19.08
C PRO A 134 -0.12 0.15 -20.16
N PRO A 135 0.34 0.90 -21.19
CA PRO A 135 1.32 0.39 -22.15
C PRO A 135 2.56 -0.18 -21.45
N ALA A 136 2.98 -1.39 -21.87
CA ALA A 136 4.14 -2.04 -21.31
C ALA A 136 5.45 -1.35 -21.70
N LEU A 137 6.48 -1.48 -20.86
CA LEU A 137 7.86 -1.24 -21.28
C LEU A 137 8.33 -2.36 -22.20
N GLU A 138 9.15 -2.02 -23.17
CA GLU A 138 9.91 -3.03 -23.90
C GLU A 138 10.92 -3.70 -22.96
N LEU A 139 11.29 -4.95 -23.27
CA LEU A 139 12.18 -5.70 -22.38
C LEU A 139 13.62 -5.16 -22.31
N ASP A 140 14.04 -4.38 -23.31
CA ASP A 140 15.33 -3.69 -23.40
C ASP A 140 15.27 -2.22 -22.95
N ASP A 141 14.09 -1.71 -22.57
CA ASP A 141 13.95 -0.37 -21.99
C ASP A 141 14.77 -0.29 -20.68
N PRO A 142 15.71 0.68 -20.55
CA PRO A 142 16.56 0.81 -19.36
C PRO A 142 15.77 1.06 -18.05
N ARG A 143 14.50 1.45 -18.14
CA ARG A 143 13.61 1.63 -16.97
C ARG A 143 12.96 0.31 -16.52
N HIS A 144 13.17 -0.79 -17.29
CA HIS A 144 12.60 -2.08 -16.90
C HIS A 144 13.28 -2.58 -15.63
N PRO A 145 12.51 -3.10 -14.62
CA PRO A 145 13.04 -3.53 -13.32
C PRO A 145 14.19 -4.57 -13.41
N ARG A 146 14.31 -5.30 -14.51
CA ARG A 146 15.41 -6.26 -14.74
C ARG A 146 16.80 -5.63 -14.72
N PHE A 147 16.89 -4.32 -14.97
CA PHE A 147 18.17 -3.58 -14.96
C PHE A 147 18.44 -2.89 -13.64
N ASP A 148 17.47 -2.92 -12.70
CA ASP A 148 17.64 -2.29 -11.41
C ASP A 148 18.21 -3.31 -10.40
N PRO A 149 19.41 -3.04 -9.82
CA PRO A 149 20.03 -3.91 -8.83
C PRO A 149 19.14 -4.21 -7.62
N LEU A 150 18.19 -3.33 -7.29
CA LEU A 150 17.25 -3.51 -6.19
C LEU A 150 16.41 -4.79 -6.35
N TYR A 151 16.18 -5.23 -7.58
CA TYR A 151 15.38 -6.40 -7.91
C TYR A 151 16.18 -7.59 -8.43
N ALA A 152 17.51 -7.54 -8.36
CA ALA A 152 18.39 -8.58 -8.89
C ALA A 152 18.18 -9.99 -8.28
N ALA A 153 17.63 -10.06 -7.07
CA ALA A 153 17.31 -11.32 -6.40
C ALA A 153 15.95 -11.91 -6.81
N LEU A 154 15.13 -11.18 -7.56
CA LEU A 154 13.81 -11.65 -7.99
C LEU A 154 13.91 -12.47 -9.28
N ALA A 155 13.04 -13.48 -9.39
CA ALA A 155 12.89 -14.24 -10.61
C ALA A 155 12.42 -13.33 -11.75
N PRO A 156 12.96 -13.47 -12.98
CA PRO A 156 12.63 -12.59 -14.12
C PRO A 156 11.13 -12.48 -14.40
N GLU A 157 10.38 -13.56 -14.20
CA GLU A 157 8.92 -13.64 -14.37
C GLU A 157 8.13 -12.83 -13.33
N SER A 158 8.77 -12.46 -12.22
CA SER A 158 8.19 -11.59 -11.19
C SER A 158 8.37 -10.10 -11.48
N LEU A 159 9.17 -9.75 -12.50
CA LEU A 159 9.49 -8.37 -12.86
C LEU A 159 8.50 -7.83 -13.89
N PRO A 160 7.57 -6.92 -13.51
CA PRO A 160 6.53 -6.48 -14.44
C PRO A 160 7.07 -5.47 -15.46
N ALA A 161 6.66 -5.60 -16.71
CA ALA A 161 6.77 -4.54 -17.71
C ALA A 161 5.63 -3.51 -17.61
N THR A 162 4.50 -3.91 -17.02
CA THR A 162 3.32 -3.07 -16.70
C THR A 162 2.39 -3.85 -15.77
N GLU A 163 1.57 -3.14 -14.99
CA GLU A 163 0.55 -3.74 -14.11
C GLU A 163 -0.80 -3.01 -14.20
N SER A 164 -1.88 -3.77 -14.20
CA SER A 164 -3.21 -3.34 -13.75
C SER A 164 -3.28 -3.35 -12.22
N LEU A 165 -4.40 -2.91 -11.64
CA LEU A 165 -4.62 -3.07 -10.20
C LEU A 165 -4.81 -4.55 -9.84
N GLN A 166 -5.42 -5.34 -10.73
CA GLN A 166 -5.58 -6.79 -10.59
C GLN A 166 -4.22 -7.51 -10.50
N ASP A 167 -3.24 -7.11 -11.31
CA ASP A 167 -1.89 -7.67 -11.24
C ASP A 167 -1.20 -7.31 -9.92
N THR A 168 -1.34 -6.06 -9.49
CA THR A 168 -0.84 -5.61 -8.18
C THR A 168 -1.46 -6.42 -7.04
N GLU A 169 -2.76 -6.68 -7.09
CA GLU A 169 -3.46 -7.53 -6.12
C GLU A 169 -2.94 -8.97 -6.15
N ALA A 170 -2.78 -9.53 -7.35
CA ALA A 170 -2.33 -10.91 -7.52
C ALA A 170 -0.94 -11.17 -6.92
N ARG A 171 0.01 -10.21 -7.00
CA ARG A 171 1.32 -10.36 -6.35
C ARG A 171 1.30 -10.07 -4.85
N LEU A 172 0.42 -9.17 -4.41
CA LEU A 172 0.32 -8.75 -3.01
C LEU A 172 -0.37 -9.81 -2.14
N LEU A 173 -1.45 -10.43 -2.60
CA LEU A 173 -2.26 -11.33 -1.77
C LEU A 173 -1.51 -12.56 -1.24
N PRO A 174 -0.63 -13.26 -1.99
CA PRO A 174 0.18 -14.34 -1.42
C PRO A 174 1.09 -13.87 -0.28
N CYS A 175 1.67 -12.67 -0.40
CA CYS A 175 2.49 -12.07 0.65
C CYS A 175 1.63 -11.68 1.88
N TRP A 176 0.48 -11.05 1.65
CA TRP A 176 -0.49 -10.77 2.71
C TRP A 176 -0.85 -12.03 3.50
N GLN A 177 -1.25 -13.10 2.81
CA GLN A 177 -1.74 -14.33 3.43
C GLN A 177 -0.64 -15.12 4.15
N ARG A 178 0.60 -15.10 3.65
CA ARG A 178 1.69 -15.94 4.17
C ARG A 178 2.59 -15.23 5.16
N VAL A 179 2.65 -13.90 5.13
CA VAL A 179 3.61 -13.12 5.93
C VAL A 179 2.89 -12.15 6.87
N ILE A 180 2.04 -11.26 6.33
CA ILE A 180 1.49 -10.14 7.12
C ILE A 180 0.32 -10.61 7.99
N LEU A 181 -0.65 -11.29 7.42
CA LEU A 181 -1.82 -11.78 8.16
C LEU A 181 -1.46 -12.71 9.34
N PRO A 182 -0.54 -13.68 9.20
CA PRO A 182 -0.10 -14.49 10.35
C PRO A 182 0.52 -13.66 11.49
N ALA A 183 1.28 -12.60 11.18
CA ALA A 183 1.81 -11.70 12.20
C ALA A 183 0.67 -11.01 12.99
N ILE A 184 -0.35 -10.51 12.28
CA ILE A 184 -1.53 -9.90 12.92
C ILE A 184 -2.27 -10.92 13.79
N LEU A 185 -2.53 -12.13 13.26
CA LEU A 185 -3.25 -13.18 13.98
C LEU A 185 -2.47 -13.74 15.18
N SER A 186 -1.15 -13.58 15.23
CA SER A 186 -0.32 -13.87 16.40
C SER A 186 -0.30 -12.75 17.44
N ALA A 187 -1.25 -11.82 17.36
CA ALA A 187 -1.42 -10.66 18.24
C ALA A 187 -0.29 -9.61 18.16
N GLN A 188 0.46 -9.56 17.06
CA GLN A 188 1.39 -8.44 16.80
C GLN A 188 0.59 -7.23 16.30
N ARG A 189 0.94 -6.05 16.82
CA ARG A 189 0.42 -4.77 16.34
C ARG A 189 1.23 -4.37 15.10
N VAL A 190 0.59 -4.40 13.94
CA VAL A 190 1.24 -4.25 12.63
C VAL A 190 1.01 -2.85 12.05
N LEU A 191 2.11 -2.19 11.64
CA LEU A 191 2.06 -1.03 10.77
C LEU A 191 2.50 -1.42 9.36
N LEU A 192 1.69 -1.10 8.34
CA LEU A 192 2.01 -1.32 6.95
C LEU A 192 2.06 0.02 6.21
N VAL A 193 3.25 0.41 5.75
CA VAL A 193 3.45 1.65 4.98
C VAL A 193 3.74 1.31 3.52
N ALA A 194 2.85 1.73 2.62
CA ALA A 194 2.96 1.38 1.21
C ALA A 194 2.42 2.51 0.29
N HIS A 195 1.85 2.14 -0.85
CA HIS A 195 1.51 3.07 -1.94
C HIS A 195 0.02 3.06 -2.24
N SER A 196 -0.41 4.05 -3.04
CA SER A 196 -1.83 4.21 -3.38
C SER A 196 -2.42 2.92 -3.97
N ASN A 197 -1.79 2.31 -4.99
CA ASN A 197 -2.40 1.17 -5.65
C ASN A 197 -2.17 -0.15 -4.91
N SER A 198 -1.03 -0.37 -4.25
CA SER A 198 -0.87 -1.55 -3.40
C SER A 198 -1.87 -1.54 -2.23
N LEU A 199 -2.10 -0.39 -1.59
CA LEU A 199 -3.13 -0.28 -0.55
C LEU A 199 -4.55 -0.37 -1.11
N ARG A 200 -4.84 0.20 -2.30
CA ARG A 200 -6.14 0.04 -2.95
C ARG A 200 -6.45 -1.43 -3.26
N ALA A 201 -5.45 -2.19 -3.70
CA ALA A 201 -5.58 -3.63 -3.94
C ALA A 201 -5.92 -4.38 -2.64
N LEU A 202 -5.19 -4.08 -1.55
CA LEU A 202 -5.44 -4.70 -0.25
C LEU A 202 -6.81 -4.31 0.32
N VAL A 203 -7.17 -3.03 0.32
CA VAL A 203 -8.48 -2.52 0.80
C VAL A 203 -9.61 -3.13 -0.02
N ARG A 204 -9.47 -3.19 -1.36
CA ARG A 204 -10.46 -3.87 -2.20
C ARG A 204 -10.70 -5.31 -1.76
N TYR A 205 -9.64 -6.06 -1.51
CA TYR A 205 -9.72 -7.45 -1.05
C TYR A 205 -10.38 -7.55 0.34
N LEU A 206 -9.94 -6.75 1.29
CA LEU A 206 -10.44 -6.78 2.67
C LEU A 206 -11.92 -6.40 2.75
N ASP A 207 -12.32 -5.32 2.07
CA ASP A 207 -13.68 -4.77 2.14
C ASP A 207 -14.60 -5.38 1.07
N HIS A 208 -14.11 -6.34 0.28
CA HIS A 208 -14.86 -6.97 -0.82
C HIS A 208 -15.47 -5.97 -1.81
N ILE A 209 -14.70 -4.89 -2.13
CA ILE A 209 -15.15 -3.83 -3.04
C ILE A 209 -15.29 -4.41 -4.47
N PRO A 210 -16.47 -4.31 -5.09
CA PRO A 210 -16.67 -4.78 -6.46
C PRO A 210 -15.86 -3.96 -7.47
N GLU A 211 -15.52 -4.57 -8.61
CA GLU A 211 -14.67 -3.94 -9.64
C GLU A 211 -15.18 -2.57 -10.08
N GLN A 212 -16.49 -2.43 -10.20
CA GLN A 212 -17.15 -1.18 -10.65
C GLN A 212 -16.95 0.00 -9.68
N GLU A 213 -16.68 -0.27 -8.41
CA GLU A 213 -16.48 0.74 -7.38
C GLU A 213 -14.99 1.10 -7.17
N VAL A 214 -14.08 0.27 -7.68
CA VAL A 214 -12.63 0.48 -7.59
C VAL A 214 -12.18 1.86 -8.11
N PRO A 215 -12.73 2.42 -9.20
CA PRO A 215 -12.36 3.77 -9.65
C PRO A 215 -12.56 4.87 -8.62
N ALA A 216 -13.56 4.76 -7.75
CA ALA A 216 -13.85 5.73 -6.69
C ALA A 216 -12.97 5.57 -5.44
N LEU A 217 -12.36 4.38 -5.25
CA LEU A 217 -11.52 4.11 -4.09
C LEU A 217 -10.27 5.00 -4.10
N ASN A 218 -10.11 5.80 -3.05
CA ASN A 218 -8.97 6.70 -2.90
C ASN A 218 -8.30 6.51 -1.53
N ILE A 219 -6.96 6.41 -1.53
CA ILE A 219 -6.16 6.34 -0.32
C ILE A 219 -5.32 7.63 -0.24
N PRO A 220 -5.65 8.57 0.66
CA PRO A 220 -4.91 9.82 0.81
C PRO A 220 -3.49 9.58 1.37
N THR A 221 -2.55 10.50 1.10
CA THR A 221 -1.21 10.48 1.67
C THR A 221 -1.24 10.82 3.16
N GLY A 222 -0.41 10.16 3.96
CA GLY A 222 -0.19 10.50 5.37
C GLY A 222 -1.42 10.37 6.29
N LEU A 223 -2.50 9.71 5.86
CA LEU A 223 -3.67 9.45 6.68
C LEU A 223 -3.72 7.95 7.04
N PRO A 224 -3.60 7.60 8.35
CA PRO A 224 -3.70 6.21 8.79
C PRO A 224 -5.12 5.64 8.59
N LEU A 225 -5.20 4.42 8.08
CA LEU A 225 -6.42 3.61 8.02
C LEU A 225 -6.28 2.47 9.02
N VAL A 226 -7.16 2.42 10.00
CA VAL A 226 -7.18 1.37 11.02
C VAL A 226 -8.12 0.26 10.58
N TYR A 227 -7.64 -0.97 10.66
CA TYR A 227 -8.43 -2.17 10.44
C TYR A 227 -8.47 -3.01 11.69
N GLU A 228 -9.63 -3.56 11.96
CA GLU A 228 -9.87 -4.60 12.94
C GLU A 228 -10.25 -5.88 12.20
N ILE A 229 -9.66 -7.00 12.58
CA ILE A 229 -9.99 -8.31 12.00
C ILE A 229 -10.33 -9.33 13.10
N ASP A 230 -11.21 -10.24 12.76
CA ASP A 230 -11.56 -11.36 13.61
C ASP A 230 -10.44 -12.44 13.62
N SER A 231 -10.58 -13.44 14.46
CA SER A 231 -9.65 -14.57 14.56
C SER A 231 -9.51 -15.40 13.27
N ARG A 232 -10.34 -15.15 12.26
CA ARG A 232 -10.26 -15.77 10.92
C ARG A 232 -9.63 -14.84 9.89
N GLY A 233 -9.15 -13.66 10.31
CA GLY A 233 -8.53 -12.67 9.42
C GLY A 233 -9.54 -11.89 8.55
N ARG A 234 -10.81 -11.86 8.91
CA ARG A 234 -11.84 -11.11 8.19
C ARG A 234 -12.02 -9.75 8.86
N PRO A 235 -12.16 -8.66 8.08
CA PRO A 235 -12.45 -7.36 8.64
C PRO A 235 -13.69 -7.39 9.54
N ALA A 236 -13.58 -6.83 10.74
CA ALA A 236 -14.73 -6.58 11.59
C ALA A 236 -15.57 -5.48 10.92
N ARG A 237 -16.83 -5.77 10.65
CA ARG A 237 -17.79 -4.78 10.13
C ARG A 237 -18.38 -4.05 11.33
N PHE A 238 -18.23 -2.74 11.34
CA PHE A 238 -18.97 -1.85 12.24
C PHE A 238 -20.29 -1.43 11.62
#